data_14b80c30ed56a93f0a101dbad8914b17
#
_entry.id   14b80c30ed56a93f0a101dbad8914b17
#
_cell.length_a   1.000
_cell.length_b   1.000
_cell.length_c   1.000
_cell.angle_alpha   90.00
_cell.angle_beta   90.00
_cell.angle_gamma   90.00
#
_symmetry.space_group_name_H-M   'P 1'
#
loop_
_entity.id
_entity.type
_entity.pdbx_description
1 polymer ?
#
loop_
_entity_poly.entity_id
_entity_poly.type
_entity_poly.pdbx_seq_one_letter_code
_entity_poly.pdbx_strand_id
1 'polypeptide(L)'
;MGAVKRKRGFLLPPPPLFIFLIIVVFSERSSLVVSALNYTRYRTVGSLRLARIQRHLDKLNKPAALTIESPDGDIIDCVYKRKQPALDHPLLKNHKIQKAPPEMPKKRKMKDQEDGLGESNYDRSSSNNSSERGGGAWQIWHQNRRRCPKGTVPIRRIKVHDVLRAKSLFDFGKKQRSSLPLSRRVDAPDVVSGNGHEHAIAYTGASEEVYGARATINVWDPAIETVNEFSLSQIWVLSGSFDGSDLNSIEAGWQVSPELYGDSRPRLFTYWTSDSYQATGCYNLLCAGFVQTNSRIAIGAAISPVSSIGSSQFDITILIWKDPKLGNWWMGFGDNTLVGYWPAELFTHLADRATMVEWGGEVVNSRAGGRHTSTQMGSGHFAEEGFGKASYFRNLEIVDGDNSLSSVREISTLAENSNCYDIKSSFNDPWGTHFYYGGPGNNPRCP
;
A
#
# COMPACT_ATOMS: atom_id res chain seq x y z
N MET A 1 106.65 39.49 20.15
CA MET A 1 105.77 40.19 19.19
C MET A 1 104.79 39.23 18.67
N GLY A 2 103.66 39.17 19.21
CA GLY A 2 102.62 38.19 18.83
C GLY A 2 101.22 38.77 19.12
N ALA A 3 100.46 39.03 18.09
CA ALA A 3 99.16 39.63 18.19
C ALA A 3 98.08 38.54 18.45
N VAL A 4 97.36 38.76 19.57
CA VAL A 4 96.26 37.91 19.99
C VAL A 4 94.98 38.39 19.23
N LYS A 5 94.38 37.57 18.37
CA LYS A 5 93.07 37.79 17.76
C LYS A 5 91.95 37.28 18.70
N ARG A 6 91.10 38.17 19.16
CA ARG A 6 89.83 37.86 19.85
C ARG A 6 88.77 37.34 18.83
N LYS A 7 88.26 36.17 19.05
CA LYS A 7 87.06 35.63 18.34
C LYS A 7 85.82 36.17 19.05
N ARG A 8 84.92 36.87 18.29
CA ARG A 8 83.58 37.21 18.74
C ARG A 8 82.71 35.99 18.51
N GLY A 9 82.09 35.47 19.59
CA GLY A 9 81.07 34.43 19.51
C GLY A 9 79.71 35.03 19.04
N PHE A 10 79.14 34.46 18.03
CA PHE A 10 77.74 34.70 17.59
C PHE A 10 76.86 33.91 18.52
N LEU A 11 75.94 34.57 19.23
CA LEU A 11 74.82 33.97 19.93
C LEU A 11 73.71 33.76 18.89
N LEU A 12 73.31 32.49 18.61
CA LEU A 12 72.14 32.14 17.88
C LEU A 12 70.87 32.40 18.67
N PRO A 13 69.82 32.93 18.12
CA PRO A 13 68.52 33.10 18.79
C PRO A 13 67.85 31.72 19.07
N PRO A 14 67.05 31.60 20.15
CA PRO A 14 66.41 30.36 20.53
C PRO A 14 65.39 29.96 19.50
N PRO A 15 65.11 28.66 19.29
CA PRO A 15 64.19 28.17 18.26
C PRO A 15 62.71 28.57 18.57
N PRO A 16 61.87 28.66 17.57
CA PRO A 16 60.46 29.18 17.67
C PRO A 16 59.49 28.14 18.27
N LEU A 17 59.78 27.58 19.43
CA LEU A 17 58.88 26.61 20.10
C LEU A 17 57.58 27.27 20.63
N PHE A 18 57.65 28.57 20.98
CA PHE A 18 56.47 29.27 21.52
C PHE A 18 55.41 29.61 20.48
N ILE A 19 55.79 29.81 19.22
CA ILE A 19 54.84 30.13 18.15
C ILE A 19 54.06 28.87 17.75
N PHE A 20 54.68 27.69 17.73
CA PHE A 20 54.00 26.42 17.45
C PHE A 20 52.95 26.05 18.51
N LEU A 21 53.20 26.31 19.78
CA LEU A 21 52.25 25.99 20.86
C LEU A 21 51.01 26.87 20.78
N ILE A 22 51.14 28.16 20.40
CA ILE A 22 50.00 29.07 20.26
C ILE A 22 49.17 28.69 19.04
N ILE A 23 49.76 28.29 17.92
CA ILE A 23 49.04 27.88 16.70
C ILE A 23 48.28 26.57 16.95
N VAL A 24 48.86 25.60 17.64
CA VAL A 24 48.19 24.33 17.98
C VAL A 24 47.01 24.55 18.92
N VAL A 25 47.15 25.38 19.97
CA VAL A 25 46.07 25.69 20.92
C VAL A 25 44.93 26.47 20.25
N PHE A 26 45.23 27.38 19.31
CA PHE A 26 44.19 28.07 18.55
C PHE A 26 43.49 27.14 17.51
N SER A 27 44.24 26.21 16.90
CA SER A 27 43.66 25.21 15.98
C SER A 27 42.74 24.24 16.71
N GLU A 28 43.12 23.72 17.87
CA GLU A 28 42.25 22.82 18.65
C GLU A 28 41.01 23.55 19.20
N ARG A 29 41.15 24.80 19.69
CA ARG A 29 39.98 25.58 20.12
C ARG A 29 39.04 25.91 18.98
N SER A 30 39.55 26.22 17.78
CA SER A 30 38.74 26.47 16.61
C SER A 30 38.00 25.20 16.14
N SER A 31 38.65 24.04 16.17
CA SER A 31 38.05 22.75 15.86
C SER A 31 36.94 22.37 16.84
N LEU A 32 37.15 22.58 18.14
CA LEU A 32 36.16 22.33 19.18
C LEU A 32 34.93 23.26 19.05
N VAL A 33 35.15 24.53 18.75
CA VAL A 33 34.07 25.51 18.56
C VAL A 33 33.26 25.17 17.31
N VAL A 34 33.89 24.79 16.18
CA VAL A 34 33.20 24.39 14.93
C VAL A 34 32.44 23.10 15.17
N SER A 35 32.98 22.11 15.86
CA SER A 35 32.28 20.88 16.20
C SER A 35 31.09 21.11 17.14
N ALA A 36 31.24 21.97 18.14
CA ALA A 36 30.16 22.35 19.06
C ALA A 36 29.03 23.12 18.33
N LEU A 37 29.38 24.05 17.43
CA LEU A 37 28.42 24.78 16.61
C LEU A 37 27.67 23.83 15.64
N ASN A 38 28.38 22.89 15.02
CA ASN A 38 27.77 21.88 14.18
C ASN A 38 26.86 20.96 15.00
N TYR A 39 27.29 20.47 16.15
CA TYR A 39 26.47 19.65 17.03
C TYR A 39 25.20 20.39 17.49
N THR A 40 25.31 21.65 17.88
CA THR A 40 24.14 22.48 18.25
C THR A 40 23.21 22.69 17.07
N ARG A 41 23.75 22.93 15.87
CA ARG A 41 22.96 23.07 14.63
C ARG A 41 22.24 21.78 14.28
N TYR A 42 22.88 20.60 14.33
CA TYR A 42 22.25 19.30 14.12
C TYR A 42 21.15 19.01 15.13
N ARG A 43 21.38 19.30 16.39
CA ARG A 43 20.38 19.15 17.46
C ARG A 43 19.18 20.06 17.25
N THR A 44 19.38 21.29 16.84
CA THR A 44 18.30 22.26 16.55
C THR A 44 17.50 21.85 15.32
N VAL A 45 18.15 21.42 14.24
CA VAL A 45 17.49 20.93 13.02
C VAL A 45 16.69 19.66 13.33
N GLY A 46 17.26 18.74 14.12
CA GLY A 46 16.56 17.54 14.58
C GLY A 46 15.31 17.87 15.40
N SER A 47 15.39 18.82 16.32
CA SER A 47 14.26 19.24 17.15
C SER A 47 13.16 19.92 16.32
N LEU A 48 13.52 20.73 15.33
CA LEU A 48 12.55 21.36 14.41
C LEU A 48 11.83 20.34 13.51
N ARG A 49 12.57 19.31 13.03
CA ARG A 49 11.99 18.21 12.26
C ARG A 49 10.99 17.44 13.11
N LEU A 50 11.37 17.06 14.33
CA LEU A 50 10.48 16.36 15.26
C LEU A 50 9.23 17.18 15.60
N ALA A 51 9.38 18.48 15.84
CA ALA A 51 8.25 19.37 16.12
C ALA A 51 7.29 19.51 14.92
N ARG A 52 7.79 19.44 13.68
CA ARG A 52 6.95 19.41 12.46
C ARG A 52 6.20 18.08 12.35
N ILE A 53 6.89 16.96 12.60
CA ILE A 53 6.28 15.63 12.61
C ILE A 53 5.17 15.58 13.67
N GLN A 54 5.47 16.02 14.90
CA GLN A 54 4.46 16.01 15.98
C GLN A 54 3.23 16.84 15.62
N ARG A 55 3.38 18.04 15.08
CA ARG A 55 2.26 18.87 14.63
C ARG A 55 1.43 18.19 13.50
N HIS A 56 2.08 17.42 12.63
CA HIS A 56 1.38 16.65 11.62
C HIS A 56 0.59 15.51 12.26
N LEU A 57 1.20 14.77 13.19
CA LEU A 57 0.55 13.67 13.91
C LEU A 57 -0.62 14.15 14.77
N ASP A 58 -0.52 15.32 15.40
CA ASP A 58 -1.60 15.92 16.20
C ASP A 58 -2.85 16.24 15.34
N LYS A 59 -2.65 16.48 14.04
CA LYS A 59 -3.75 16.64 13.07
C LYS A 59 -4.31 15.32 12.59
N LEU A 60 -3.41 14.35 12.31
CA LEU A 60 -3.76 13.07 11.74
C LEU A 60 -4.40 12.13 12.77
N ASN A 61 -3.78 11.99 13.95
CA ASN A 61 -4.29 11.16 15.05
C ASN A 61 -5.40 11.91 15.77
N LYS A 62 -6.64 11.63 15.39
CA LYS A 62 -7.82 12.29 15.99
C LYS A 62 -8.06 11.78 17.42
N PRO A 63 -8.69 12.59 18.29
CA PRO A 63 -9.06 12.14 19.63
C PRO A 63 -9.91 10.87 19.60
N ALA A 64 -9.45 9.86 20.33
CA ALA A 64 -10.12 8.57 20.43
C ALA A 64 -11.12 8.52 21.59
N ALA A 65 -12.28 7.90 21.35
CA ALA A 65 -13.22 7.55 22.41
C ALA A 65 -12.77 6.34 23.24
N LEU A 66 -11.99 5.45 22.59
CA LEU A 66 -11.39 4.25 23.19
C LEU A 66 -10.12 3.96 22.40
N THR A 67 -9.07 3.50 23.07
CA THR A 67 -7.85 2.98 22.46
C THR A 67 -7.73 1.49 22.75
N ILE A 68 -7.38 0.70 21.73
CA ILE A 68 -7.20 -0.75 21.82
C ILE A 68 -5.75 -1.05 21.43
N GLU A 69 -5.02 -1.72 22.32
CA GLU A 69 -3.70 -2.26 22.00
C GLU A 69 -3.88 -3.63 21.33
N SER A 70 -3.34 -3.76 20.13
CA SER A 70 -3.35 -4.99 19.35
C SER A 70 -2.21 -5.91 19.79
N PRO A 71 -2.39 -7.24 19.72
CA PRO A 71 -1.32 -8.20 20.07
C PRO A 71 -0.04 -8.05 19.22
N ASP A 72 -0.14 -7.47 18.04
CA ASP A 72 0.98 -7.20 17.13
C ASP A 72 1.72 -5.89 17.40
N GLY A 73 1.31 -5.13 18.44
CA GLY A 73 1.91 -3.86 18.85
C GLY A 73 1.31 -2.63 18.17
N ASP A 74 0.34 -2.80 17.29
CA ASP A 74 -0.44 -1.69 16.76
C ASP A 74 -1.33 -1.08 17.84
N ILE A 75 -1.55 0.22 17.73
CA ILE A 75 -2.53 0.94 18.55
C ILE A 75 -3.69 1.32 17.64
N ILE A 76 -4.88 0.87 18.00
CA ILE A 76 -6.11 1.16 17.27
C ILE A 76 -6.95 2.16 18.05
N ASP A 77 -7.11 3.35 17.50
CA ASP A 77 -7.93 4.41 18.07
C ASP A 77 -9.35 4.33 17.51
N CYS A 78 -10.33 4.23 18.39
CA CYS A 78 -11.74 4.30 18.05
C CYS A 78 -12.17 5.77 17.95
N VAL A 79 -12.12 6.32 16.76
CA VAL A 79 -12.41 7.73 16.48
C VAL A 79 -13.87 7.91 16.10
N TYR A 80 -14.55 8.96 16.60
CA TYR A 80 -15.91 9.27 16.18
C TYR A 80 -15.98 9.48 14.66
N LYS A 81 -16.97 8.87 13.99
CA LYS A 81 -17.14 8.92 12.53
C LYS A 81 -17.07 10.36 11.97
N ARG A 82 -17.65 11.34 12.66
CA ARG A 82 -17.64 12.75 12.25
C ARG A 82 -16.31 13.47 12.49
N LYS A 83 -15.34 12.82 13.16
CA LYS A 83 -14.03 13.39 13.47
C LYS A 83 -12.89 12.66 12.76
N GLN A 84 -13.19 11.70 11.88
CA GLN A 84 -12.16 10.94 11.16
C GLN A 84 -11.37 11.83 10.18
N PRO A 85 -10.11 11.49 9.88
CA PRO A 85 -9.22 12.29 9.02
C PRO A 85 -9.78 12.58 7.62
N ALA A 86 -10.62 11.69 7.08
CA ALA A 86 -11.26 11.87 5.76
C ALA A 86 -11.91 13.24 5.56
N LEU A 87 -12.57 13.75 6.62
CA LEU A 87 -13.33 15.01 6.57
C LEU A 87 -12.46 16.28 6.67
N ASP A 88 -11.15 16.13 6.83
CA ASP A 88 -10.21 17.25 6.75
C ASP A 88 -9.94 17.66 5.29
N HIS A 89 -10.37 16.85 4.30
CA HIS A 89 -10.21 17.17 2.90
C HIS A 89 -11.01 18.42 2.51
N PRO A 90 -10.42 19.40 1.80
CA PRO A 90 -11.10 20.64 1.46
C PRO A 90 -12.45 20.46 0.76
N LEU A 91 -12.55 19.48 -0.14
CA LEU A 91 -13.77 19.15 -0.87
C LEU A 91 -14.84 18.49 0.02
N LEU A 92 -14.46 17.92 1.18
CA LEU A 92 -15.36 17.17 2.05
C LEU A 92 -15.84 17.93 3.29
N LYS A 93 -15.60 19.25 3.38
CA LYS A 93 -16.00 20.07 4.55
C LYS A 93 -17.48 19.95 4.91
N ASN A 94 -18.34 19.84 3.92
CA ASN A 94 -19.80 19.74 4.09
C ASN A 94 -20.33 18.34 3.78
N HIS A 95 -19.45 17.37 3.61
CA HIS A 95 -19.83 16.01 3.23
C HIS A 95 -20.65 15.33 4.33
N LYS A 96 -21.81 14.81 3.96
CA LYS A 96 -22.68 14.05 4.86
C LYS A 96 -22.31 12.58 4.80
N ILE A 97 -21.73 12.06 5.89
CA ILE A 97 -21.33 10.64 5.96
C ILE A 97 -22.51 9.74 5.66
N GLN A 98 -22.37 8.90 4.63
CA GLN A 98 -23.32 7.85 4.31
C GLN A 98 -23.09 6.65 5.25
N LYS A 99 -24.15 6.05 5.73
CA LYS A 99 -24.08 4.87 6.61
C LYS A 99 -23.95 3.58 5.81
N ALA A 100 -24.55 3.55 4.64
CA ALA A 100 -24.56 2.44 3.69
C ALA A 100 -24.80 3.01 2.27
N PRO A 101 -24.39 2.28 1.22
CA PRO A 101 -24.76 2.62 -0.15
C PRO A 101 -26.28 2.48 -0.31
N PRO A 102 -26.92 3.32 -1.13
CA PRO A 102 -28.33 3.15 -1.48
C PRO A 102 -28.66 1.83 -2.15
N GLU A 103 -27.69 1.29 -2.90
CA GLU A 103 -27.85 0.05 -3.65
C GLU A 103 -26.54 -0.74 -3.71
N MET A 104 -26.65 -2.06 -3.50
CA MET A 104 -25.55 -3.03 -3.66
C MET A 104 -25.63 -3.67 -5.05
N PRO A 105 -24.48 -4.03 -5.67
CA PRO A 105 -24.50 -4.78 -6.92
C PRO A 105 -25.23 -6.11 -6.77
N LYS A 106 -26.02 -6.45 -7.78
CA LYS A 106 -26.81 -7.70 -7.81
C LYS A 106 -26.06 -8.73 -8.65
N LYS A 107 -25.94 -9.98 -8.17
CA LYS A 107 -25.43 -11.06 -9.00
C LYS A 107 -26.37 -11.23 -10.22
N ARG A 108 -25.80 -11.19 -11.41
CA ARG A 108 -26.53 -11.47 -12.65
C ARG A 108 -26.91 -12.95 -12.62
N LYS A 109 -28.21 -13.26 -12.60
CA LYS A 109 -28.66 -14.63 -12.83
C LYS A 109 -28.34 -14.96 -14.28
N MET A 110 -27.51 -16.00 -14.55
CA MET A 110 -27.44 -16.58 -15.88
C MET A 110 -28.87 -17.04 -16.24
N LYS A 111 -29.38 -16.60 -17.37
CA LYS A 111 -30.54 -17.24 -17.98
C LYS A 111 -30.03 -18.59 -18.44
N ASP A 112 -30.22 -19.61 -17.59
CA ASP A 112 -30.13 -20.99 -18.05
C ASP A 112 -31.16 -21.15 -19.19
N GLN A 113 -30.71 -21.72 -20.29
CA GLN A 113 -31.63 -22.26 -21.30
C GLN A 113 -32.61 -23.14 -20.55
N GLU A 114 -33.89 -22.80 -20.65
CA GLU A 114 -34.98 -23.69 -20.29
C GLU A 114 -34.89 -24.97 -21.17
N ASP A 115 -34.30 -26.00 -20.65
CA ASP A 115 -34.60 -27.38 -20.97
C ASP A 115 -34.41 -28.24 -19.73
N GLY A 116 -35.55 -28.57 -19.16
CA GLY A 116 -35.96 -29.78 -18.47
C GLY A 116 -35.16 -30.36 -17.34
N LEU A 117 -35.80 -30.36 -16.17
CA LEU A 117 -35.70 -31.36 -15.10
C LEU A 117 -34.48 -31.34 -14.16
N GLY A 118 -34.77 -31.01 -12.93
CA GLY A 118 -33.97 -31.43 -11.79
C GLY A 118 -33.56 -30.32 -10.85
N GLU A 119 -34.43 -29.94 -9.90
CA GLU A 119 -34.01 -29.30 -8.66
C GLU A 119 -32.93 -30.16 -7.98
N SER A 120 -31.69 -29.83 -8.17
CA SER A 120 -30.63 -30.35 -7.33
C SER A 120 -30.27 -29.32 -6.25
N ASN A 121 -30.69 -29.62 -5.04
CA ASN A 121 -30.26 -28.98 -3.79
C ASN A 121 -28.74 -29.14 -3.58
N TYR A 122 -27.91 -28.40 -4.32
CA TYR A 122 -26.46 -28.49 -4.18
C TYR A 122 -25.79 -27.19 -3.68
N ASP A 123 -26.59 -26.26 -3.18
CA ASP A 123 -26.06 -24.94 -2.77
C ASP A 123 -25.94 -24.75 -1.26
N ARG A 124 -25.80 -25.84 -0.47
CA ARG A 124 -25.78 -25.75 1.00
C ARG A 124 -24.62 -26.43 1.72
N SER A 125 -23.66 -27.05 1.06
CA SER A 125 -22.68 -27.86 1.79
C SER A 125 -21.19 -27.53 1.61
N SER A 126 -20.79 -26.51 0.86
CA SER A 126 -19.37 -26.12 0.77
C SER A 126 -19.02 -24.73 1.33
N SER A 127 -20.00 -23.96 1.84
CA SER A 127 -19.74 -22.66 2.48
C SER A 127 -19.67 -22.69 4.01
N ASN A 128 -19.86 -23.85 4.65
CA ASN A 128 -20.08 -23.90 6.10
C ASN A 128 -18.82 -24.05 6.96
N ASN A 129 -17.60 -24.05 6.41
CA ASN A 129 -16.40 -24.18 7.27
C ASN A 129 -15.46 -22.95 7.30
N SER A 130 -15.71 -21.91 6.53
CA SER A 130 -14.94 -20.66 6.63
C SER A 130 -15.79 -19.44 6.99
N SER A 131 -17.11 -19.46 6.77
CA SER A 131 -17.99 -18.30 6.95
C SER A 131 -18.49 -18.06 8.36
N GLU A 132 -18.48 -19.04 9.25
CA GLU A 132 -18.89 -18.85 10.66
C GLU A 132 -17.83 -18.16 11.54
N ARG A 133 -16.62 -18.01 11.07
CA ARG A 133 -15.60 -17.17 11.75
C ARG A 133 -15.59 -15.76 11.18
N GLY A 134 -16.76 -15.17 11.12
CA GLY A 134 -17.13 -13.82 10.73
C GLY A 134 -16.01 -12.88 10.32
N GLY A 135 -16.24 -12.08 9.29
CA GLY A 135 -15.34 -11.05 8.69
C GLY A 135 -14.63 -10.07 9.62
N GLY A 136 -14.63 -10.30 10.92
CA GLY A 136 -13.80 -9.63 11.91
C GLY A 136 -12.63 -10.46 12.42
N ALA A 137 -12.55 -11.75 12.08
CA ALA A 137 -11.48 -12.64 12.55
C ALA A 137 -10.18 -12.50 11.74
N TRP A 138 -10.20 -11.76 10.62
CA TRP A 138 -9.07 -11.60 9.72
C TRP A 138 -8.03 -10.56 10.16
N GLN A 139 -8.29 -9.79 11.21
CA GLN A 139 -7.35 -8.80 11.71
C GLN A 139 -6.95 -9.08 13.14
N ILE A 140 -5.65 -9.04 13.42
CA ILE A 140 -5.08 -9.39 14.72
C ILE A 140 -5.68 -8.54 15.86
N TRP A 141 -5.89 -7.24 15.64
CA TRP A 141 -6.45 -6.34 16.65
C TRP A 141 -7.87 -6.70 17.09
N HIS A 142 -8.64 -7.35 16.21
CA HIS A 142 -10.03 -7.75 16.46
C HIS A 142 -10.16 -9.13 17.13
N GLN A 143 -9.06 -9.84 17.32
CA GLN A 143 -9.07 -11.10 18.06
C GLN A 143 -9.65 -10.90 19.47
N ASN A 144 -10.32 -11.92 20.03
CA ASN A 144 -11.04 -11.85 21.29
C ASN A 144 -12.27 -10.92 21.29
N ARG A 145 -12.92 -10.73 20.13
CA ARG A 145 -14.13 -9.91 19.95
C ARG A 145 -13.97 -8.44 20.34
N ARG A 146 -12.76 -7.91 20.38
CA ARG A 146 -12.51 -6.48 20.57
C ARG A 146 -13.10 -5.72 19.39
N ARG A 147 -13.79 -4.62 19.64
CA ARG A 147 -14.40 -3.76 18.62
C ARG A 147 -14.51 -2.34 19.12
N CYS A 148 -14.53 -1.41 18.19
CA CYS A 148 -14.82 -0.03 18.51
C CYS A 148 -16.28 0.18 18.90
N PRO A 149 -16.58 1.10 19.84
CA PRO A 149 -17.95 1.45 20.22
C PRO A 149 -18.79 1.93 19.02
N LYS A 150 -20.11 1.77 19.14
CA LYS A 150 -21.05 2.28 18.10
C LYS A 150 -20.83 3.79 17.86
N GLY A 151 -20.80 4.18 16.60
CA GLY A 151 -20.58 5.59 16.21
C GLY A 151 -19.10 5.97 16.04
N THR A 152 -18.19 5.03 16.27
CA THR A 152 -16.75 5.22 16.03
C THR A 152 -16.23 4.28 14.93
N VAL A 153 -15.05 4.57 14.43
CA VAL A 153 -14.29 3.75 13.46
C VAL A 153 -12.90 3.48 13.99
N PRO A 154 -12.34 2.26 13.77
CA PRO A 154 -10.98 1.93 14.18
C PRO A 154 -9.97 2.53 13.21
N ILE A 155 -9.04 3.31 13.73
CA ILE A 155 -7.94 3.93 12.99
C ILE A 155 -6.63 3.51 13.62
N ARG A 156 -5.71 2.97 12.84
CA ARG A 156 -4.35 2.67 13.30
C ARG A 156 -3.64 3.98 13.65
N ARG A 157 -3.17 4.11 14.90
CA ARG A 157 -2.42 5.28 15.35
C ARG A 157 -1.06 5.33 14.67
N ILE A 158 -0.72 6.48 14.13
CA ILE A 158 0.59 6.73 13.52
C ILE A 158 1.53 7.31 14.57
N LYS A 159 2.72 6.74 14.65
CA LYS A 159 3.76 7.11 15.61
C LYS A 159 4.86 7.93 14.92
N VAL A 160 5.66 8.67 15.69
CA VAL A 160 6.76 9.48 15.15
C VAL A 160 7.74 8.65 14.31
N HIS A 161 8.05 7.42 14.74
CA HIS A 161 8.95 6.54 14.00
C HIS A 161 8.38 6.05 12.66
N ASP A 162 7.06 6.01 12.50
CA ASP A 162 6.44 5.68 11.20
C ASP A 162 6.80 6.76 10.17
N VAL A 163 6.67 8.02 10.56
CA VAL A 163 7.00 9.16 9.69
C VAL A 163 8.51 9.28 9.45
N LEU A 164 9.34 8.92 10.44
CA LEU A 164 10.80 8.98 10.30
C LEU A 164 11.38 7.97 9.32
N ARG A 165 10.67 6.89 9.00
CA ARG A 165 11.08 5.92 7.96
C ARG A 165 10.92 6.49 6.54
N ALA A 166 9.96 7.37 6.33
CA ALA A 166 9.79 8.02 5.03
C ALA A 166 10.92 9.04 4.75
N LYS A 167 11.25 9.24 3.48
CA LYS A 167 12.26 10.22 3.02
C LYS A 167 11.95 11.63 3.51
N SER A 168 10.69 12.02 3.48
CA SER A 168 10.21 13.31 3.99
C SER A 168 8.80 13.20 4.56
N LEU A 169 8.35 14.24 5.27
CA LEU A 169 6.96 14.34 5.72
C LEU A 169 5.98 14.43 4.55
N PHE A 170 6.40 14.97 3.41
CA PHE A 170 5.58 15.08 2.21
C PHE A 170 5.39 13.71 1.54
N ASP A 171 6.41 12.86 1.55
CA ASP A 171 6.40 11.53 0.93
C ASP A 171 5.72 10.48 1.83
N PHE A 172 5.52 10.80 3.11
CA PHE A 172 4.90 9.87 4.04
C PHE A 172 3.48 9.49 3.60
N GLY A 173 3.26 8.20 3.42
CA GLY A 173 1.98 7.66 2.97
C GLY A 173 1.67 7.83 1.48
N LYS A 174 2.65 8.25 0.65
CA LYS A 174 2.49 8.38 -0.80
C LYS A 174 3.28 7.32 -1.56
N LYS A 175 2.76 6.90 -2.72
CA LYS A 175 3.56 6.14 -3.69
C LYS A 175 4.66 7.04 -4.25
N GLN A 176 5.85 6.46 -4.47
CA GLN A 176 6.94 7.20 -5.11
C GLN A 176 6.66 7.31 -6.60
N ARG A 177 6.83 8.51 -7.15
CA ARG A 177 6.60 8.78 -8.58
C ARG A 177 7.68 8.13 -9.44
N SER A 178 7.28 7.56 -10.58
CA SER A 178 8.18 7.35 -11.70
C SER A 178 8.57 8.68 -12.33
N SER A 179 9.85 8.89 -12.57
CA SER A 179 10.38 10.09 -13.26
C SER A 179 10.50 9.89 -14.77
N LEU A 180 10.14 8.72 -15.29
CA LEU A 180 10.27 8.38 -16.70
C LEU A 180 8.91 8.42 -17.41
N PRO A 181 8.78 9.07 -18.57
CA PRO A 181 7.59 8.98 -19.40
C PRO A 181 7.48 7.55 -19.95
N LEU A 182 6.36 6.90 -19.71
CA LEU A 182 6.04 5.59 -20.25
C LEU A 182 5.63 5.70 -21.71
N SER A 183 6.23 4.88 -22.57
CA SER A 183 5.80 4.71 -23.95
C SER A 183 4.58 3.79 -23.99
N ARG A 184 3.42 4.32 -24.35
CA ARG A 184 2.14 3.63 -24.36
C ARG A 184 1.98 2.73 -25.59
N ARG A 185 1.52 1.48 -25.36
CA ARG A 185 0.75 0.71 -26.36
C ARG A 185 -0.74 0.92 -26.04
N VAL A 186 -1.55 1.18 -27.06
CA VAL A 186 -2.99 1.54 -26.94
C VAL A 186 -3.82 0.50 -26.19
N ASP A 187 -3.38 -0.74 -26.13
CA ASP A 187 -4.07 -1.88 -25.52
C ASP A 187 -3.32 -2.47 -24.31
N ALA A 188 -2.31 -1.76 -23.78
CA ALA A 188 -1.55 -2.23 -22.61
C ALA A 188 -2.10 -1.63 -21.32
N PRO A 189 -2.00 -2.35 -20.18
CA PRO A 189 -2.39 -1.82 -18.89
C PRO A 189 -1.57 -0.59 -18.53
N ASP A 190 -2.18 0.33 -17.79
CA ASP A 190 -1.56 1.59 -17.39
C ASP A 190 -0.81 1.39 -16.06
N VAL A 191 0.27 0.61 -16.12
CA VAL A 191 1.11 0.28 -14.95
C VAL A 191 2.22 1.28 -14.74
N VAL A 192 2.59 1.50 -13.47
CA VAL A 192 3.77 2.27 -13.08
C VAL A 192 5.03 1.45 -13.36
N SER A 193 5.46 1.36 -14.61
CA SER A 193 6.76 0.77 -14.94
C SER A 193 7.87 1.79 -14.75
N GLY A 194 9.03 1.32 -14.37
CA GLY A 194 10.17 2.16 -14.01
C GLY A 194 10.26 2.39 -12.49
N ASN A 195 11.34 2.98 -12.02
CA ASN A 195 11.68 3.10 -10.59
C ASN A 195 11.69 1.75 -9.83
N GLY A 196 11.84 0.63 -10.55
CA GLY A 196 11.88 -0.70 -9.97
C GLY A 196 10.53 -1.33 -9.65
N HIS A 197 9.40 -0.72 -10.02
CA HIS A 197 8.10 -1.39 -9.94
C HIS A 197 8.00 -2.49 -10.98
N GLU A 198 7.62 -3.68 -10.57
CA GLU A 198 7.41 -4.86 -11.41
C GLU A 198 6.07 -5.52 -11.08
N HIS A 199 5.32 -5.85 -12.13
CA HIS A 199 3.95 -6.34 -12.03
C HIS A 199 3.79 -7.74 -12.62
N ALA A 200 2.89 -8.52 -12.01
CA ALA A 200 2.28 -9.71 -12.59
C ALA A 200 0.76 -9.58 -12.40
N ILE A 201 0.08 -9.12 -13.45
CA ILE A 201 -1.33 -8.68 -13.40
C ILE A 201 -2.18 -9.28 -14.50
N ALA A 202 -3.46 -9.45 -14.22
CA ALA A 202 -4.54 -9.63 -15.18
C ALA A 202 -5.34 -8.33 -15.29
N TYR A 203 -5.90 -8.03 -16.47
CA TYR A 203 -6.65 -6.80 -16.68
C TYR A 203 -7.76 -6.93 -17.73
N THR A 204 -8.75 -6.02 -17.64
CA THR A 204 -9.79 -5.85 -18.66
C THR A 204 -9.30 -4.98 -19.80
N GLY A 205 -10.00 -4.95 -20.93
CA GLY A 205 -9.72 -4.00 -22.01
C GLY A 205 -9.91 -2.55 -21.57
N ALA A 206 -9.11 -1.64 -22.15
CA ALA A 206 -9.09 -0.21 -21.79
C ALA A 206 -10.34 0.59 -22.23
N SER A 207 -11.28 -0.02 -22.94
CA SER A 207 -12.49 0.63 -23.45
C SER A 207 -13.77 0.18 -22.75
N GLU A 208 -13.66 -0.62 -21.70
CA GLU A 208 -14.84 -1.11 -20.99
C GLU A 208 -15.43 -0.05 -20.07
N GLU A 209 -16.75 0.01 -19.99
CA GLU A 209 -17.46 0.82 -18.98
C GLU A 209 -17.64 -0.02 -17.72
N VAL A 210 -16.83 0.27 -16.69
CA VAL A 210 -16.81 -0.53 -15.47
C VAL A 210 -17.20 0.34 -14.27
N TYR A 211 -18.11 -0.18 -13.46
CA TYR A 211 -18.60 0.49 -12.24
C TYR A 211 -18.17 -0.24 -10.98
N GLY A 212 -17.26 -1.18 -11.08
CA GLY A 212 -16.69 -1.88 -9.94
C GLY A 212 -16.00 -3.17 -10.28
N ALA A 213 -15.28 -3.71 -9.31
CA ALA A 213 -14.55 -4.96 -9.43
C ALA A 213 -14.61 -5.76 -8.13
N ARG A 214 -14.63 -7.07 -8.26
CA ARG A 214 -14.53 -8.01 -7.14
C ARG A 214 -13.51 -9.08 -7.45
N ALA A 215 -12.78 -9.49 -6.43
CA ALA A 215 -11.93 -10.67 -6.48
C ALA A 215 -11.75 -11.28 -5.09
N THR A 216 -11.41 -12.56 -5.06
CA THR A 216 -10.91 -13.26 -3.88
C THR A 216 -9.41 -13.43 -4.04
N ILE A 217 -8.64 -12.88 -3.10
CA ILE A 217 -7.19 -12.70 -3.13
C ILE A 217 -6.56 -13.60 -2.07
N ASN A 218 -5.66 -14.48 -2.48
CA ASN A 218 -4.89 -15.34 -1.58
C ASN A 218 -3.92 -14.49 -0.74
N VAL A 219 -3.84 -14.75 0.57
CA VAL A 219 -3.02 -13.95 1.50
C VAL A 219 -1.77 -14.72 1.88
N TRP A 220 -0.63 -14.11 1.66
CA TRP A 220 0.70 -14.62 1.99
C TRP A 220 1.51 -13.63 2.83
N ASP A 221 2.64 -14.10 3.33
CA ASP A 221 3.63 -13.30 4.05
C ASP A 221 4.98 -13.35 3.29
N PRO A 222 5.08 -12.63 2.14
CA PRO A 222 6.27 -12.62 1.31
C PRO A 222 7.48 -12.05 2.04
N ALA A 223 8.66 -12.66 1.81
CA ALA A 223 9.92 -12.10 2.27
C ALA A 223 10.25 -10.81 1.48
N ILE A 224 10.63 -9.76 2.19
CA ILE A 224 11.06 -8.47 1.65
C ILE A 224 12.57 -8.34 1.89
N GLU A 225 13.35 -8.11 0.85
CA GLU A 225 14.81 -8.08 0.95
C GLU A 225 15.32 -6.81 1.64
N THR A 226 14.77 -5.65 1.29
CA THR A 226 15.20 -4.37 1.85
C THR A 226 14.01 -3.54 2.35
N VAL A 227 14.27 -2.68 3.35
CA VAL A 227 13.21 -1.93 4.03
C VAL A 227 12.40 -1.00 3.13
N ASN A 228 12.98 -0.54 2.01
CA ASN A 228 12.37 0.36 1.04
C ASN A 228 11.66 -0.37 -0.11
N GLU A 229 11.58 -1.69 -0.05
CA GLU A 229 10.81 -2.51 -0.96
C GLU A 229 9.47 -2.90 -0.35
N PHE A 230 8.56 -3.33 -1.20
CA PHE A 230 7.28 -3.90 -0.78
C PHE A 230 6.84 -5.03 -1.72
N SER A 231 5.89 -5.81 -1.25
CA SER A 231 5.12 -6.75 -2.07
C SER A 231 3.64 -6.59 -1.73
N LEU A 232 2.81 -6.52 -2.75
CA LEU A 232 1.37 -6.39 -2.57
C LEU A 232 0.57 -7.26 -3.54
N SER A 233 -0.70 -7.42 -3.23
CA SER A 233 -1.70 -8.06 -4.08
C SER A 233 -3.00 -7.25 -3.96
N GLN A 234 -3.50 -6.73 -5.07
CA GLN A 234 -4.59 -5.76 -5.03
C GLN A 234 -5.48 -5.78 -6.29
N ILE A 235 -6.58 -5.07 -6.19
CA ILE A 235 -7.44 -4.63 -7.29
C ILE A 235 -7.12 -3.17 -7.55
N TRP A 236 -6.92 -2.81 -8.83
CA TRP A 236 -6.90 -1.42 -9.31
C TRP A 236 -8.18 -1.13 -10.10
N VAL A 237 -8.83 -0.03 -9.80
CA VAL A 237 -9.96 0.53 -10.56
C VAL A 237 -9.49 1.85 -11.13
N LEU A 238 -9.36 1.93 -12.46
CA LEU A 238 -8.63 2.97 -13.15
C LEU A 238 -9.51 3.75 -14.13
N SER A 239 -9.21 5.04 -14.30
CA SER A 239 -9.75 5.90 -15.35
C SER A 239 -8.81 7.08 -15.62
N GLY A 240 -8.71 7.52 -16.88
CA GLY A 240 -7.68 8.46 -17.32
C GLY A 240 -6.39 7.76 -17.73
N SER A 241 -5.28 8.47 -17.78
CA SER A 241 -4.00 7.88 -18.17
C SER A 241 -2.79 8.52 -17.51
N PHE A 242 -1.68 7.79 -17.43
CA PHE A 242 -0.40 8.33 -17.00
C PHE A 242 0.14 9.39 -17.97
N ASP A 243 -0.02 9.18 -19.28
CA ASP A 243 0.47 10.11 -20.30
C ASP A 243 -0.21 11.48 -20.21
N GLY A 244 -1.51 11.50 -19.88
CA GLY A 244 -2.26 12.71 -19.58
C GLY A 244 -1.95 13.34 -18.23
N SER A 245 -1.19 12.64 -17.36
CA SER A 245 -0.99 13.03 -15.96
C SER A 245 -2.30 13.22 -15.20
N ASP A 246 -3.37 12.55 -15.64
CA ASP A 246 -4.74 12.67 -15.14
C ASP A 246 -5.33 11.33 -14.68
N LEU A 247 -4.50 10.27 -14.57
CA LEU A 247 -4.93 8.98 -14.08
C LEU A 247 -5.59 9.11 -12.70
N ASN A 248 -6.79 8.57 -12.60
CA ASN A 248 -7.45 8.29 -11.33
C ASN A 248 -7.31 6.81 -11.00
N SER A 249 -6.98 6.49 -9.77
CA SER A 249 -6.91 5.12 -9.27
C SER A 249 -7.60 4.98 -7.92
N ILE A 250 -8.30 3.87 -7.75
CA ILE A 250 -8.73 3.33 -6.46
C ILE A 250 -8.14 1.93 -6.34
N GLU A 251 -7.43 1.69 -5.25
CA GLU A 251 -6.69 0.46 -5.03
C GLU A 251 -7.02 -0.14 -3.66
N ALA A 252 -7.18 -1.45 -3.59
CA ALA A 252 -7.37 -2.17 -2.34
C ALA A 252 -6.90 -3.62 -2.43
N GLY A 253 -6.28 -4.09 -1.35
CA GLY A 253 -5.71 -5.42 -1.25
C GLY A 253 -4.99 -5.65 0.06
N TRP A 254 -3.95 -6.48 0.02
CA TRP A 254 -3.01 -6.61 1.11
C TRP A 254 -1.59 -6.25 0.65
N GLN A 255 -0.80 -5.77 1.60
CA GLN A 255 0.56 -5.29 1.35
C GLN A 255 1.48 -5.64 2.51
N VAL A 256 2.71 -6.06 2.19
CA VAL A 256 3.86 -6.12 3.10
C VAL A 256 4.80 -4.97 2.73
N SER A 257 4.99 -4.01 3.63
CA SER A 257 5.81 -2.82 3.40
C SER A 257 6.50 -2.40 4.69
N PRO A 258 7.76 -2.83 4.91
CA PRO A 258 8.50 -2.47 6.13
C PRO A 258 8.72 -0.97 6.30
N GLU A 259 8.91 -0.22 5.21
CA GLU A 259 9.03 1.24 5.26
C GLU A 259 7.76 1.89 5.81
N LEU A 260 6.59 1.47 5.33
CA LEU A 260 5.31 2.08 5.70
C LEU A 260 4.86 1.69 7.10
N TYR A 261 4.99 0.40 7.46
CA TYR A 261 4.39 -0.14 8.68
C TYR A 261 5.38 -0.41 9.81
N GLY A 262 6.66 -0.61 9.50
CA GLY A 262 7.72 -0.91 10.46
C GLY A 262 7.82 -2.41 10.81
N ASP A 263 7.10 -3.24 10.10
CA ASP A 263 7.16 -4.70 10.17
C ASP A 263 6.93 -5.32 8.79
N SER A 264 7.07 -6.64 8.68
CA SER A 264 6.91 -7.40 7.43
C SER A 264 5.62 -8.24 7.42
N ARG A 265 4.55 -7.79 8.06
CA ARG A 265 3.26 -8.50 8.06
C ARG A 265 2.36 -8.04 6.93
N PRO A 266 1.57 -8.95 6.32
CA PRO A 266 0.54 -8.55 5.37
C PRO A 266 -0.55 -7.75 6.06
N ARG A 267 -0.91 -6.61 5.47
CA ARG A 267 -1.86 -5.65 6.04
C ARG A 267 -2.92 -5.28 5.01
N LEU A 268 -4.18 -5.22 5.43
CA LEU A 268 -5.25 -4.67 4.60
C LEU A 268 -4.93 -3.22 4.28
N PHE A 269 -4.87 -2.87 3.02
CA PHE A 269 -4.59 -1.50 2.63
C PHE A 269 -5.54 -0.99 1.55
N THR A 270 -5.55 0.32 1.42
CA THR A 270 -6.18 1.07 0.34
C THR A 270 -5.22 2.15 -0.15
N TYR A 271 -5.35 2.52 -1.41
CA TYR A 271 -4.74 3.71 -1.99
C TYR A 271 -5.74 4.42 -2.91
N TRP A 272 -5.54 5.70 -3.17
CA TRP A 272 -6.27 6.43 -4.19
C TRP A 272 -5.43 7.58 -4.75
N THR A 273 -5.70 7.99 -5.98
CA THR A 273 -5.17 9.22 -6.59
C THR A 273 -6.16 9.74 -7.62
N SER A 274 -6.08 11.04 -7.92
CA SER A 274 -6.83 11.69 -9.01
C SER A 274 -5.95 12.50 -9.96
N ASP A 275 -4.62 12.32 -9.86
CA ASP A 275 -3.64 13.10 -10.61
C ASP A 275 -2.35 12.30 -10.90
N SER A 276 -2.45 11.03 -11.22
CA SER A 276 -1.30 10.16 -11.50
C SER A 276 -0.24 10.17 -10.37
N TYR A 277 -0.68 10.05 -9.12
CA TYR A 277 0.17 10.03 -7.91
C TYR A 277 1.00 11.31 -7.68
N GLN A 278 0.59 12.46 -8.26
CA GLN A 278 1.39 13.67 -8.18
C GLN A 278 1.30 14.38 -6.83
N ALA A 279 0.09 14.74 -6.43
CA ALA A 279 -0.17 15.49 -5.21
C ALA A 279 -1.31 14.89 -4.39
N THR A 280 -2.30 14.29 -5.06
CA THR A 280 -3.50 13.74 -4.42
C THR A 280 -3.26 12.32 -3.92
N GLY A 281 -4.07 11.95 -2.92
CA GLY A 281 -4.16 10.59 -2.43
C GLY A 281 -3.04 10.14 -1.49
N CYS A 282 -3.23 8.95 -0.96
CA CYS A 282 -2.29 8.29 -0.06
C CYS A 282 -2.71 6.86 0.25
N TYR A 283 -1.82 6.15 0.94
CA TYR A 283 -2.12 4.88 1.58
C TYR A 283 -3.08 5.05 2.76
N ASN A 284 -4.06 4.18 2.86
CA ASN A 284 -4.91 3.99 4.03
C ASN A 284 -5.63 5.29 4.45
N LEU A 285 -5.48 5.65 5.73
CA LEU A 285 -6.01 6.89 6.31
C LEU A 285 -4.89 7.89 6.65
N LEU A 286 -3.74 7.82 5.95
CA LEU A 286 -2.59 8.69 6.18
C LEU A 286 -2.78 10.09 5.61
N CYS A 287 -3.82 10.31 4.83
CA CYS A 287 -4.34 11.61 4.42
C CYS A 287 -5.87 11.61 4.42
N ALA A 288 -6.47 12.74 4.16
CA ALA A 288 -7.90 12.87 4.01
C ALA A 288 -8.41 12.28 2.68
N GLY A 289 -9.62 11.72 2.65
CA GLY A 289 -10.25 11.16 1.44
C GLY A 289 -11.18 10.01 1.75
N PHE A 290 -10.67 8.82 2.07
CA PHE A 290 -11.49 7.64 2.34
C PHE A 290 -12.32 7.78 3.62
N VAL A 291 -13.64 7.69 3.50
CA VAL A 291 -14.60 7.77 4.62
C VAL A 291 -14.88 6.38 5.15
N GLN A 292 -14.33 6.05 6.32
CA GLN A 292 -14.56 4.76 6.97
C GLN A 292 -15.91 4.74 7.70
N THR A 293 -16.67 3.65 7.56
CA THR A 293 -18.01 3.51 8.18
C THR A 293 -18.09 2.31 9.13
N ASN A 294 -17.18 1.36 9.03
CA ASN A 294 -17.15 0.13 9.82
C ASN A 294 -16.47 0.34 11.18
N SER A 295 -16.96 -0.34 12.21
CA SER A 295 -16.37 -0.31 13.56
C SER A 295 -15.53 -1.55 13.91
N ARG A 296 -15.34 -2.47 12.95
CA ARG A 296 -14.65 -3.75 13.16
C ARG A 296 -13.47 -4.00 12.24
N ILE A 297 -13.32 -3.22 11.16
CA ILE A 297 -12.23 -3.37 10.19
C ILE A 297 -11.38 -2.11 10.26
N ALA A 298 -10.09 -2.25 10.54
CA ALA A 298 -9.11 -1.17 10.55
C ALA A 298 -8.24 -1.26 9.29
N ILE A 299 -8.25 -0.22 8.47
CA ILE A 299 -7.35 -0.13 7.32
C ILE A 299 -5.92 0.07 7.83
N GLY A 300 -4.96 -0.64 7.25
CA GLY A 300 -3.56 -0.68 7.70
C GLY A 300 -3.26 -1.68 8.81
N ALA A 301 -4.26 -2.38 9.35
CA ALA A 301 -4.04 -3.41 10.37
C ALA A 301 -3.64 -4.75 9.75
N ALA A 302 -2.82 -5.52 10.49
CA ALA A 302 -2.30 -6.80 10.05
C ALA A 302 -3.40 -7.87 9.89
N ILE A 303 -3.28 -8.65 8.82
CA ILE A 303 -4.15 -9.78 8.48
C ILE A 303 -3.57 -11.06 9.07
N SER A 304 -4.43 -11.91 9.62
CA SER A 304 -4.07 -13.22 10.14
C SER A 304 -5.32 -14.12 10.20
N PRO A 305 -5.21 -15.40 9.86
CA PRO A 305 -4.00 -16.13 9.47
C PRO A 305 -3.59 -15.86 8.00
N VAL A 306 -2.38 -16.31 7.64
CA VAL A 306 -1.85 -16.29 6.28
C VAL A 306 -1.72 -17.73 5.75
N SER A 307 -1.65 -17.86 4.42
CA SER A 307 -1.45 -19.14 3.75
C SER A 307 -0.06 -19.70 4.01
N SER A 308 0.08 -21.01 3.89
CA SER A 308 1.36 -21.71 4.01
C SER A 308 1.50 -22.78 2.94
N ILE A 309 2.74 -22.98 2.48
CA ILE A 309 3.06 -23.90 1.40
C ILE A 309 2.61 -25.32 1.71
N GLY A 310 1.85 -25.92 0.78
CA GLY A 310 1.35 -27.29 0.89
C GLY A 310 0.37 -27.52 2.06
N SER A 311 -0.15 -26.46 2.68
CA SER A 311 -1.01 -26.52 3.85
C SER A 311 -2.24 -25.62 3.69
N SER A 312 -2.74 -25.06 4.80
CA SER A 312 -3.94 -24.22 4.81
C SER A 312 -3.78 -22.98 3.93
N GLN A 313 -4.79 -22.72 3.11
CA GLN A 313 -4.87 -21.52 2.28
C GLN A 313 -5.91 -20.56 2.85
N PHE A 314 -5.54 -19.30 2.94
CA PHE A 314 -6.41 -18.23 3.41
C PHE A 314 -6.51 -17.16 2.34
N ASP A 315 -7.70 -16.66 2.13
CA ASP A 315 -7.97 -15.62 1.16
C ASP A 315 -8.93 -14.56 1.71
N ILE A 316 -8.93 -13.40 1.10
CA ILE A 316 -9.83 -12.29 1.39
C ILE A 316 -10.61 -11.93 0.14
N THR A 317 -11.88 -11.62 0.27
CA THR A 317 -12.68 -11.09 -0.84
C THR A 317 -12.80 -9.58 -0.69
N ILE A 318 -12.53 -8.84 -1.77
CA ILE A 318 -12.71 -7.39 -1.84
C ILE A 318 -13.67 -7.09 -2.98
N LEU A 319 -14.62 -6.20 -2.73
CA LEU A 319 -15.52 -5.61 -3.71
C LEU A 319 -15.37 -4.09 -3.66
N ILE A 320 -15.06 -3.47 -4.78
CA ILE A 320 -15.08 -2.02 -4.98
C ILE A 320 -16.16 -1.73 -6.00
N TRP A 321 -17.10 -0.83 -5.68
CA TRP A 321 -18.15 -0.49 -6.65
C TRP A 321 -18.62 0.96 -6.47
N LYS A 322 -19.07 1.52 -7.56
CA LYS A 322 -19.68 2.84 -7.61
C LYS A 322 -21.18 2.74 -7.31
N ASP A 323 -21.63 3.46 -6.30
CA ASP A 323 -23.05 3.58 -6.01
C ASP A 323 -23.75 4.36 -7.14
N PRO A 324 -24.76 3.78 -7.81
CA PRO A 324 -25.38 4.41 -8.98
C PRO A 324 -26.20 5.65 -8.65
N LYS A 325 -26.58 5.87 -7.39
CA LYS A 325 -27.44 6.99 -6.98
C LYS A 325 -26.68 8.22 -6.53
N LEU A 326 -25.57 8.01 -5.78
CA LEU A 326 -24.80 9.09 -5.16
C LEU A 326 -23.37 9.15 -5.68
N GLY A 327 -22.97 8.19 -6.51
CA GLY A 327 -21.70 8.19 -7.22
C GLY A 327 -20.47 7.88 -6.39
N ASN A 328 -20.60 7.56 -5.10
CA ASN A 328 -19.45 7.23 -4.26
C ASN A 328 -18.94 5.81 -4.52
N TRP A 329 -17.63 5.64 -4.43
CA TRP A 329 -16.98 4.35 -4.59
C TRP A 329 -16.90 3.62 -3.26
N TRP A 330 -17.71 2.59 -3.08
CA TRP A 330 -17.77 1.80 -1.86
C TRP A 330 -16.76 0.65 -1.86
N MET A 331 -16.29 0.28 -0.67
CA MET A 331 -15.47 -0.90 -0.45
C MET A 331 -16.18 -1.87 0.48
N GLY A 332 -16.33 -3.12 0.02
CA GLY A 332 -16.73 -4.29 0.79
C GLY A 332 -15.54 -5.22 1.05
N PHE A 333 -15.57 -5.93 2.17
CA PHE A 333 -14.56 -6.88 2.60
C PHE A 333 -15.22 -8.16 3.11
N GLY A 334 -14.67 -9.34 2.75
CA GLY A 334 -15.29 -10.63 3.08
C GLY A 334 -16.68 -10.77 2.49
N ASP A 335 -17.64 -11.24 3.29
CA ASP A 335 -19.04 -11.44 2.88
C ASP A 335 -19.81 -10.11 2.79
N ASN A 336 -19.31 -9.17 1.97
CA ASN A 336 -19.90 -7.84 1.74
C ASN A 336 -19.99 -6.95 2.99
N THR A 337 -19.12 -7.15 3.98
CA THR A 337 -19.00 -6.23 5.11
C THR A 337 -18.49 -4.88 4.62
N LEU A 338 -19.33 -3.85 4.67
CA LEU A 338 -18.95 -2.50 4.26
C LEU A 338 -17.79 -1.98 5.10
N VAL A 339 -16.72 -1.51 4.48
CA VAL A 339 -15.58 -0.86 5.13
C VAL A 339 -15.76 0.64 5.16
N GLY A 340 -16.08 1.23 4.02
CA GLY A 340 -16.23 2.65 3.81
C GLY A 340 -16.32 2.97 2.31
N TYR A 341 -16.03 4.22 1.96
CA TYR A 341 -16.12 4.68 0.57
C TYR A 341 -15.19 5.86 0.29
N TRP A 342 -14.85 6.04 -0.96
CA TRP A 342 -14.25 7.26 -1.51
C TRP A 342 -15.36 8.13 -2.08
N PRO A 343 -15.57 9.38 -1.59
CA PRO A 343 -16.50 10.32 -2.19
C PRO A 343 -16.16 10.64 -3.63
N ALA A 344 -17.17 10.71 -4.49
CA ALA A 344 -17.00 10.99 -5.93
C ALA A 344 -16.28 12.33 -6.18
N GLU A 345 -16.45 13.28 -5.28
CA GLU A 345 -15.86 14.61 -5.33
C GLU A 345 -14.32 14.61 -5.28
N LEU A 346 -13.71 13.48 -4.89
CA LEU A 346 -12.24 13.32 -4.87
C LEU A 346 -11.65 13.15 -6.27
N PHE A 347 -12.46 12.75 -7.24
CA PHE A 347 -12.01 12.27 -8.55
C PHE A 347 -12.46 13.19 -9.67
N THR A 348 -11.70 13.14 -10.76
CA THR A 348 -12.06 13.71 -12.06
C THR A 348 -12.73 12.65 -12.93
N HIS A 349 -12.00 11.67 -13.42
CA HIS A 349 -12.51 10.63 -14.33
C HIS A 349 -13.34 9.56 -13.60
N LEU A 350 -12.88 9.08 -12.45
CA LEU A 350 -13.66 8.13 -11.63
C LEU A 350 -14.92 8.76 -11.01
N ALA A 351 -15.11 10.09 -11.11
CA ALA A 351 -16.40 10.72 -10.82
C ALA A 351 -17.50 10.19 -11.76
N ASP A 352 -17.16 9.80 -12.98
CA ASP A 352 -18.07 9.17 -13.95
C ASP A 352 -18.02 7.64 -13.83
N ARG A 353 -16.96 7.00 -14.30
CA ARG A 353 -16.78 5.53 -14.31
C ARG A 353 -15.31 5.14 -14.38
N ALA A 354 -15.04 3.86 -14.24
CA ALA A 354 -13.76 3.28 -14.59
C ALA A 354 -13.73 2.84 -16.06
N THR A 355 -12.53 2.85 -16.64
CA THR A 355 -12.28 2.39 -18.01
C THR A 355 -11.43 1.13 -18.06
N MET A 356 -10.86 0.74 -16.92
CA MET A 356 -10.03 -0.45 -16.78
C MET A 356 -10.05 -0.95 -15.33
N VAL A 357 -9.95 -2.25 -15.20
CA VAL A 357 -9.67 -2.93 -13.91
C VAL A 357 -8.48 -3.84 -14.08
N GLU A 358 -7.62 -3.82 -13.07
CA GLU A 358 -6.47 -4.72 -12.98
C GLU A 358 -6.50 -5.49 -11.66
N TRP A 359 -5.97 -6.71 -11.67
CA TRP A 359 -5.83 -7.59 -10.51
C TRP A 359 -4.45 -8.23 -10.54
N GLY A 360 -3.76 -8.28 -9.40
CA GLY A 360 -2.49 -9.01 -9.33
C GLY A 360 -1.53 -8.53 -8.28
N GLY A 361 -0.26 -8.83 -8.51
CA GLY A 361 0.85 -8.48 -7.65
C GLY A 361 1.73 -7.37 -8.19
N GLU A 362 2.33 -6.61 -7.28
CA GLU A 362 3.33 -5.58 -7.54
C GLU A 362 4.44 -5.69 -6.50
N VAL A 363 5.66 -5.58 -6.93
CA VAL A 363 6.85 -5.47 -6.05
C VAL A 363 7.69 -4.26 -6.46
N VAL A 364 8.55 -3.80 -5.55
CA VAL A 364 9.58 -2.83 -5.88
C VAL A 364 10.95 -3.52 -5.82
N ASN A 365 11.67 -3.47 -6.92
CA ASN A 365 13.07 -3.85 -7.03
C ASN A 365 13.94 -2.59 -6.87
N SER A 366 14.55 -2.44 -5.71
CA SER A 366 15.39 -1.27 -5.41
C SER A 366 16.87 -1.50 -5.71
N ARG A 367 17.23 -2.65 -6.27
CA ARG A 367 18.62 -3.02 -6.56
C ARG A 367 19.16 -2.26 -7.76
N ALA A 368 20.41 -1.83 -7.66
CA ALA A 368 21.15 -1.20 -8.74
C ALA A 368 22.14 -2.18 -9.39
N GLY A 369 22.57 -1.85 -10.62
CA GLY A 369 23.69 -2.54 -11.24
C GLY A 369 23.38 -3.91 -11.84
N GLY A 370 22.14 -4.16 -12.26
CA GLY A 370 21.75 -5.36 -12.99
C GLY A 370 21.51 -6.59 -12.12
N ARG A 371 21.55 -6.47 -10.80
CA ARG A 371 21.08 -7.52 -9.86
C ARG A 371 19.60 -7.31 -9.57
N HIS A 372 18.86 -8.39 -9.53
CA HIS A 372 17.47 -8.37 -9.15
C HIS A 372 17.30 -8.57 -7.62
N THR A 373 16.28 -7.96 -7.04
CA THR A 373 15.90 -8.20 -5.63
C THR A 373 15.40 -9.62 -5.42
N SER A 374 15.60 -10.15 -4.22
CA SER A 374 14.96 -11.39 -3.73
C SER A 374 13.63 -11.14 -3.01
N THR A 375 13.08 -9.92 -3.10
CA THR A 375 11.73 -9.63 -2.61
C THR A 375 10.72 -10.50 -3.34
N GLN A 376 9.93 -11.26 -2.59
CA GLN A 376 8.97 -12.22 -3.14
C GLN A 376 7.67 -11.53 -3.57
N MET A 377 7.11 -11.97 -4.69
CA MET A 377 5.74 -11.64 -5.07
C MET A 377 4.79 -12.77 -4.67
N GLY A 378 3.68 -12.42 -4.01
CA GLY A 378 2.69 -13.40 -3.55
C GLY A 378 3.28 -14.39 -2.55
N SER A 379 3.33 -15.66 -2.91
CA SER A 379 3.94 -16.73 -2.10
C SER A 379 5.46 -16.88 -2.29
N GLY A 380 6.05 -16.19 -3.28
CA GLY A 380 7.42 -16.41 -3.73
C GLY A 380 7.57 -17.60 -4.67
N HIS A 381 6.49 -18.25 -5.09
CA HIS A 381 6.48 -19.39 -6.03
C HIS A 381 5.88 -18.96 -7.37
N PHE A 382 6.37 -19.57 -8.46
CA PHE A 382 5.89 -19.31 -9.80
C PHE A 382 4.48 -19.86 -10.04
N ALA A 383 3.73 -19.24 -10.95
CA ALA A 383 2.34 -19.58 -11.26
C ALA A 383 2.14 -21.07 -11.65
N GLU A 384 3.12 -21.68 -12.31
CA GLU A 384 3.06 -23.09 -12.74
C GLU A 384 2.98 -24.08 -11.58
N GLU A 385 3.39 -23.67 -10.37
CA GLU A 385 3.34 -24.52 -9.18
C GLU A 385 1.92 -24.69 -8.62
N GLY A 386 0.97 -23.86 -9.04
CA GLY A 386 -0.46 -24.02 -8.80
C GLY A 386 -0.90 -23.90 -7.36
N PHE A 387 -2.09 -24.47 -7.08
CA PHE A 387 -2.76 -24.37 -5.79
C PHE A 387 -1.93 -24.94 -4.63
N GLY A 388 -1.92 -24.20 -3.51
CA GLY A 388 -1.17 -24.56 -2.31
C GLY A 388 0.30 -24.15 -2.32
N LYS A 389 0.81 -23.67 -3.45
CA LYS A 389 2.17 -23.14 -3.60
C LYS A 389 2.17 -21.73 -4.17
N ALA A 390 1.69 -21.53 -5.40
CA ALA A 390 1.57 -20.21 -6.02
C ALA A 390 0.44 -19.40 -5.38
N SER A 391 0.59 -18.08 -5.36
CA SER A 391 -0.48 -17.17 -5.00
C SER A 391 -1.57 -17.14 -6.07
N TYR A 392 -2.81 -16.81 -5.70
CA TYR A 392 -3.91 -16.78 -6.66
C TYR A 392 -4.87 -15.60 -6.45
N PHE A 393 -5.52 -15.22 -7.55
CA PHE A 393 -6.80 -14.51 -7.58
C PHE A 393 -7.86 -15.42 -8.18
N ARG A 394 -9.06 -15.39 -7.61
CA ARG A 394 -10.20 -16.16 -8.10
C ARG A 394 -11.50 -15.37 -8.02
N ASN A 395 -12.54 -15.85 -8.70
CA ASN A 395 -13.85 -15.19 -8.75
C ASN A 395 -13.71 -13.74 -9.22
N LEU A 396 -13.03 -13.54 -10.36
CA LEU A 396 -12.90 -12.21 -10.97
C LEU A 396 -14.24 -11.77 -11.51
N GLU A 397 -14.77 -10.68 -10.98
CA GLU A 397 -16.06 -10.13 -11.35
C GLU A 397 -15.97 -8.61 -11.54
N ILE A 398 -16.78 -8.06 -12.44
CA ILE A 398 -16.96 -6.62 -12.67
C ILE A 398 -18.39 -6.20 -12.42
N VAL A 399 -18.59 -4.94 -12.07
CA VAL A 399 -19.91 -4.30 -11.96
C VAL A 399 -20.16 -3.49 -13.23
N ASP A 400 -21.25 -3.79 -13.93
CA ASP A 400 -21.68 -3.10 -15.14
C ASP A 400 -22.55 -1.86 -14.85
N GLY A 401 -22.98 -1.16 -15.92
CA GLY A 401 -23.81 0.04 -15.83
C GLY A 401 -25.18 -0.18 -15.20
N ASP A 402 -25.69 -1.41 -15.22
CA ASP A 402 -26.96 -1.80 -14.58
C ASP A 402 -26.79 -2.16 -13.09
N ASN A 403 -25.61 -1.89 -12.51
CA ASN A 403 -25.24 -2.30 -11.17
C ASN A 403 -25.36 -3.81 -10.95
N SER A 404 -25.01 -4.59 -11.98
CA SER A 404 -24.98 -6.05 -11.95
C SER A 404 -23.54 -6.54 -11.85
N LEU A 405 -23.31 -7.53 -10.97
CA LEU A 405 -22.03 -8.19 -10.77
C LEU A 405 -21.96 -9.41 -11.70
N SER A 406 -21.03 -9.38 -12.65
CA SER A 406 -20.85 -10.39 -13.67
C SER A 406 -19.45 -10.97 -13.64
N SER A 407 -19.30 -12.28 -13.84
CA SER A 407 -17.98 -12.92 -13.97
C SER A 407 -17.28 -12.45 -15.23
N VAL A 408 -16.03 -12.10 -15.12
CA VAL A 408 -15.15 -11.79 -16.25
C VAL A 408 -14.79 -13.11 -16.94
N ARG A 409 -15.01 -13.21 -18.24
CA ARG A 409 -14.70 -14.44 -19.01
C ARG A 409 -13.33 -14.38 -19.67
N GLU A 410 -12.97 -13.21 -20.18
CA GLU A 410 -11.72 -12.97 -20.89
C GLU A 410 -10.91 -11.93 -20.14
N ILE A 411 -9.66 -12.23 -19.89
CA ILE A 411 -8.67 -11.34 -19.28
C ILE A 411 -7.38 -11.39 -20.09
N SER A 412 -6.74 -10.25 -20.21
CA SER A 412 -5.35 -10.17 -20.66
C SER A 412 -4.42 -10.29 -19.46
N THR A 413 -3.19 -10.74 -19.68
CA THR A 413 -2.19 -10.85 -18.62
C THR A 413 -0.89 -10.15 -19.01
N LEU A 414 -0.20 -9.57 -18.04
CA LEU A 414 1.12 -8.96 -18.17
C LEU A 414 2.01 -9.42 -17.02
N ALA A 415 3.22 -9.86 -17.37
CA ALA A 415 4.34 -9.98 -16.44
C ALA A 415 5.50 -9.22 -17.06
N GLU A 416 5.95 -8.15 -16.43
CA GLU A 416 7.02 -7.29 -16.96
C GLU A 416 8.37 -8.04 -17.02
N ASN A 417 8.60 -8.93 -16.06
CA ASN A 417 9.78 -9.77 -15.98
C ASN A 417 9.40 -11.20 -15.58
N SER A 418 8.95 -11.99 -16.56
CA SER A 418 8.45 -13.36 -16.35
C SER A 418 9.50 -14.35 -15.82
N ASN A 419 10.78 -14.01 -15.89
CA ASN A 419 11.84 -14.80 -15.26
C ASN A 419 11.94 -14.60 -13.74
N CYS A 420 11.44 -13.48 -13.24
CA CYS A 420 11.44 -13.11 -11.82
C CYS A 420 10.09 -13.33 -11.18
N TYR A 421 9.01 -12.91 -11.88
CA TYR A 421 7.62 -13.01 -11.47
C TYR A 421 6.75 -13.31 -12.67
N ASP A 422 5.89 -14.30 -12.57
CA ASP A 422 5.03 -14.71 -13.67
C ASP A 422 3.53 -14.76 -13.30
N ILE A 423 2.70 -14.96 -14.31
CA ILE A 423 1.25 -15.08 -14.18
C ILE A 423 0.72 -16.10 -15.18
N LYS A 424 -0.24 -16.91 -14.77
CA LYS A 424 -0.93 -17.88 -15.62
C LYS A 424 -2.42 -17.90 -15.32
N SER A 425 -3.22 -17.46 -16.27
CA SER A 425 -4.68 -17.46 -16.16
C SER A 425 -5.30 -18.81 -16.53
N SER A 426 -6.48 -19.09 -15.97
CA SER A 426 -7.27 -20.28 -16.22
C SER A 426 -8.75 -20.01 -15.90
N PHE A 427 -9.60 -20.98 -16.24
CA PHE A 427 -11.03 -20.99 -15.89
C PHE A 427 -11.44 -22.37 -15.40
N ASN A 428 -12.23 -22.43 -14.35
CA ASN A 428 -12.95 -23.63 -13.91
C ASN A 428 -14.24 -23.26 -13.17
N ASP A 429 -15.19 -24.17 -13.09
CA ASP A 429 -16.50 -23.90 -12.49
C ASP A 429 -16.47 -23.45 -11.02
N PRO A 430 -15.64 -24.05 -10.12
CA PRO A 430 -15.65 -23.61 -8.72
C PRO A 430 -15.06 -22.22 -8.49
N TRP A 431 -14.10 -21.79 -9.33
CA TRP A 431 -13.33 -20.56 -9.15
C TRP A 431 -13.67 -19.46 -10.17
N GLY A 432 -14.41 -19.80 -11.22
CA GLY A 432 -14.60 -18.93 -12.38
C GLY A 432 -13.26 -18.60 -13.05
N THR A 433 -13.16 -17.43 -13.63
CA THR A 433 -11.89 -16.91 -14.13
C THR A 433 -10.98 -16.62 -12.96
N HIS A 434 -9.77 -17.13 -13.03
CA HIS A 434 -8.75 -17.04 -12.00
C HIS A 434 -7.35 -17.07 -12.62
N PHE A 435 -6.37 -16.73 -11.83
CA PHE A 435 -4.96 -16.87 -12.21
C PHE A 435 -4.10 -17.20 -10.99
N TYR A 436 -3.01 -17.90 -11.27
CA TYR A 436 -1.88 -18.04 -10.36
C TYR A 436 -0.81 -17.03 -10.75
N TYR A 437 -0.07 -16.51 -9.77
CA TYR A 437 0.98 -15.54 -9.99
C TYR A 437 1.99 -15.55 -8.85
N GLY A 438 3.18 -15.03 -9.10
CA GLY A 438 4.21 -14.84 -8.10
C GLY A 438 5.60 -15.11 -8.62
N GLY A 439 6.52 -15.25 -7.68
CA GLY A 439 7.90 -15.61 -7.96
C GLY A 439 8.85 -15.13 -6.87
N PRO A 440 10.07 -15.70 -6.82
CA PRO A 440 11.05 -15.43 -5.76
C PRO A 440 11.85 -14.13 -5.97
N GLY A 441 11.65 -13.43 -7.09
CA GLY A 441 12.57 -12.41 -7.55
C GLY A 441 13.88 -13.00 -8.02
N ASN A 442 14.99 -12.61 -7.40
CA ASN A 442 16.31 -13.15 -7.75
C ASN A 442 16.33 -14.68 -7.76
N ASN A 443 16.75 -15.27 -8.88
CA ASN A 443 16.87 -16.71 -9.09
C ASN A 443 17.80 -16.98 -10.30
N PRO A 444 18.18 -18.24 -10.64
CA PRO A 444 19.08 -18.50 -11.76
C PRO A 444 18.62 -17.98 -13.13
N ARG A 445 17.32 -17.75 -13.34
CA ARG A 445 16.77 -17.14 -14.59
C ARG A 445 16.68 -15.62 -14.50
N CYS A 446 16.80 -15.06 -13.30
CA CYS A 446 16.65 -13.65 -12.98
C CYS A 446 17.70 -13.24 -11.92
N PRO A 447 19.00 -13.14 -12.31
CA PRO A 447 20.11 -12.92 -11.38
C PRO A 447 20.19 -11.50 -10.80
#